data_6eae4e492ba5a31d72a4cfba9f3fc59d
#
_entry.id   6eae4e492ba5a31d72a4cfba9f3fc59d
#
_cell.length_a   1.000
_cell.length_b   1.000
_cell.length_c   1.000
_cell.angle_alpha   90.00
_cell.angle_beta   90.00
_cell.angle_gamma   90.00
#
_symmetry.space_group_name_H-M   'P 1'
#
loop_
_entity.id
_entity.type
_entity.pdbx_description
1 polymer ?
#
loop_
_entity_poly.entity_id
_entity_poly.type
_entity_poly.pdbx_seq_one_letter_code
_entity_poly.pdbx_strand_id
1 'polypeptide(L)'
;MFRENKNIYIALENIRSLFNIGAVFRTCSFFGFTNVILVGYSGKTKNTKNETILNKEILKSSLGSEKDLQITFLETSDDLIKFCEENELNLISIEQRYKSIKLSKPEMNLILNDEKGFVLVFGNEVSGVSDIVLKHSKADLEIPRLGKHNSLNVTTACGIVLYELSRI
;
A
#
# COMPACT_ATOMS: atom_id res chain seq x y z
N MET A 1 -6.21 4.99 21.01
CA MET A 1 -6.18 3.95 19.96
C MET A 1 -5.40 4.50 18.79
N PHE A 2 -4.40 3.79 18.25
CA PHE A 2 -3.44 4.26 17.23
C PHE A 2 -4.07 4.90 15.98
N ARG A 3 -5.33 4.58 15.66
CA ARG A 3 -6.03 4.94 14.43
C ARG A 3 -6.81 6.25 14.42
N GLU A 4 -7.18 6.78 15.56
CA GLU A 4 -8.19 7.86 15.60
C GLU A 4 -7.69 9.21 15.08
N ASN A 5 -6.36 9.37 14.82
CA ASN A 5 -5.76 10.65 14.42
C ASN A 5 -4.71 10.55 13.30
N LYS A 6 -4.52 9.40 12.61
CA LYS A 6 -3.46 9.29 11.59
C LYS A 6 -4.01 9.02 10.20
N ASN A 7 -3.59 9.84 9.25
CA ASN A 7 -3.81 9.60 7.82
C ASN A 7 -2.90 8.44 7.36
N ILE A 8 -3.48 7.24 7.23
CA ILE A 8 -2.77 6.06 6.71
C ILE A 8 -3.30 5.75 5.31
N TYR A 9 -2.41 5.71 4.35
CA TYR A 9 -2.69 5.40 2.95
C TYR A 9 -2.05 4.07 2.57
N ILE A 10 -2.75 3.27 1.79
CA ILE A 10 -2.25 2.02 1.22
C ILE A 10 -2.00 2.26 -0.26
N ALA A 11 -0.74 2.30 -0.66
CA ALA A 11 -0.34 2.51 -2.05
C ALA A 11 -0.03 1.18 -2.73
N LEU A 12 -0.62 0.96 -3.90
CA LEU A 12 -0.40 -0.19 -4.76
C LEU A 12 0.38 0.29 -6.00
N GLU A 13 1.69 0.03 -6.01
CA GLU A 13 2.59 0.51 -7.06
C GLU A 13 2.77 -0.55 -8.15
N ASN A 14 2.31 -0.23 -9.36
CA ASN A 14 2.47 -1.06 -10.55
C ASN A 14 1.97 -2.51 -10.37
N ILE A 15 0.87 -2.70 -9.63
CA ILE A 15 0.24 -4.01 -9.46
C ILE A 15 -0.43 -4.46 -10.75
N ARG A 16 -0.03 -5.63 -11.26
CA ARG A 16 -0.49 -6.19 -12.53
C ARG A 16 -1.86 -6.86 -12.41
N SER A 17 -2.07 -7.57 -11.33
CA SER A 17 -3.28 -8.38 -11.13
C SER A 17 -4.44 -7.54 -10.61
N LEU A 18 -5.44 -7.30 -11.46
CA LEU A 18 -6.69 -6.63 -11.05
C LEU A 18 -7.42 -7.40 -9.94
N PHE A 19 -7.28 -8.74 -9.93
CA PHE A 19 -7.83 -9.57 -8.86
C PHE A 19 -7.16 -9.29 -7.52
N ASN A 20 -5.82 -9.15 -7.49
CA ASN A 20 -5.08 -8.79 -6.28
C ASN A 20 -5.52 -7.42 -5.75
N ILE A 21 -5.69 -6.43 -6.63
CA ILE A 21 -6.15 -5.08 -6.23
C ILE A 21 -7.50 -5.16 -5.53
N GLY A 22 -8.48 -5.86 -6.10
CA GLY A 22 -9.80 -6.01 -5.48
C GLY A 22 -9.74 -6.78 -4.15
N ALA A 23 -8.89 -7.79 -4.04
CA ALA A 23 -8.68 -8.51 -2.77
C ALA A 23 -8.03 -7.61 -1.70
N VAL A 24 -7.08 -6.72 -2.09
CA VAL A 24 -6.51 -5.70 -1.18
C VAL A 24 -7.60 -4.72 -0.74
N PHE A 25 -8.48 -4.28 -1.63
CA PHE A 25 -9.59 -3.40 -1.26
C PHE A 25 -10.46 -4.00 -0.15
N ARG A 26 -10.80 -5.30 -0.28
CA ARG A 26 -11.55 -6.01 0.78
C ARG A 26 -10.78 -6.03 2.10
N THR A 27 -9.48 -6.27 2.04
CA THR A 27 -8.62 -6.27 3.23
C THR A 27 -8.57 -4.88 3.88
N CYS A 28 -8.43 -3.83 3.08
CA CYS A 28 -8.45 -2.45 3.56
C CYS A 28 -9.79 -2.09 4.22
N SER A 29 -10.92 -2.37 3.55
CA SER A 29 -12.26 -2.15 4.10
C SER A 29 -12.46 -2.94 5.39
N PHE A 30 -12.08 -4.22 5.43
CA PHE A 30 -12.21 -5.08 6.61
C PHE A 30 -11.47 -4.53 7.84
N PHE A 31 -10.24 -4.04 7.64
CA PHE A 31 -9.43 -3.47 8.72
C PHE A 31 -9.69 -1.97 8.96
N GLY A 32 -10.56 -1.32 8.18
CA GLY A 32 -10.91 0.10 8.34
C GLY A 32 -9.82 1.06 7.84
N PHE A 33 -8.97 0.64 6.89
CA PHE A 33 -8.05 1.52 6.17
C PHE A 33 -8.74 2.01 4.89
N THR A 34 -9.21 3.24 4.91
CA THR A 34 -10.08 3.76 3.85
C THR A 34 -9.34 4.45 2.70
N ASN A 35 -8.12 4.91 2.90
CA ASN A 35 -7.37 5.66 1.89
C ASN A 35 -6.49 4.71 1.06
N VAL A 36 -6.76 4.61 -0.23
CA VAL A 36 -6.00 3.76 -1.16
C VAL A 36 -5.47 4.59 -2.32
N ILE A 37 -4.21 4.40 -2.67
CA ILE A 37 -3.54 5.05 -3.80
C ILE A 37 -3.18 3.97 -4.84
N LEU A 38 -3.61 4.17 -6.08
CA LEU A 38 -3.24 3.34 -7.21
C LEU A 38 -2.20 4.06 -8.07
N VAL A 39 -0.97 3.57 -8.05
CA VAL A 39 0.19 4.19 -8.71
C VAL A 39 0.55 3.45 -10.00
N GLY A 40 0.97 4.19 -11.00
CA GLY A 40 1.40 3.64 -12.28
C GLY A 40 0.21 3.05 -13.05
N TYR A 41 0.33 1.83 -13.51
CA TYR A 41 -0.74 1.10 -14.21
C TYR A 41 -1.68 0.31 -13.28
N SER A 42 -1.51 0.41 -11.95
CA SER A 42 -2.37 -0.31 -10.99
C SER A 42 -3.84 0.02 -11.19
N GLY A 43 -4.60 -0.96 -11.65
CA GLY A 43 -6.06 -0.96 -11.61
C GLY A 43 -6.81 0.15 -12.33
N LYS A 44 -6.16 1.00 -13.09
CA LYS A 44 -6.80 2.12 -13.81
C LYS A 44 -7.16 1.77 -15.25
N THR A 45 -8.16 2.47 -15.75
CA THR A 45 -8.53 2.49 -17.17
C THR A 45 -9.05 3.87 -17.54
N LYS A 46 -9.26 4.12 -18.83
CA LYS A 46 -9.87 5.37 -19.32
C LYS A 46 -11.34 5.11 -19.70
N ASN A 47 -12.20 6.04 -19.34
CA ASN A 47 -13.58 6.01 -19.81
C ASN A 47 -13.71 6.67 -21.21
N THR A 48 -14.91 6.75 -21.75
CA THR A 48 -15.22 7.36 -23.05
C THR A 48 -14.89 8.86 -23.13
N LYS A 49 -14.75 9.54 -21.97
CA LYS A 49 -14.36 10.95 -21.87
C LYS A 49 -12.86 11.11 -21.59
N ASN A 50 -12.06 10.05 -21.70
CA ASN A 50 -10.64 10.01 -21.39
C ASN A 50 -10.30 10.30 -19.92
N GLU A 51 -11.25 10.19 -19.00
CA GLU A 51 -11.03 10.31 -17.56
C GLU A 51 -10.50 9.00 -16.98
N THR A 52 -9.57 9.09 -16.03
CA THR A 52 -9.05 7.92 -15.32
C THR A 52 -10.10 7.40 -14.34
N ILE A 53 -10.44 6.13 -14.48
CA ILE A 53 -11.41 5.44 -13.64
C ILE A 53 -10.89 4.08 -13.19
N LEU A 54 -11.51 3.51 -12.17
CA LEU A 54 -11.23 2.15 -11.71
C LEU A 54 -11.61 1.12 -12.78
N ASN A 55 -10.73 0.16 -13.04
CA ASN A 55 -11.00 -0.94 -13.94
C ASN A 55 -12.11 -1.84 -13.36
N LYS A 56 -13.17 -2.07 -14.13
CA LYS A 56 -14.35 -2.84 -13.69
C LYS A 56 -14.04 -4.30 -13.29
N GLU A 57 -12.97 -4.89 -13.83
CA GLU A 57 -12.58 -6.26 -13.46
C GLU A 57 -12.21 -6.38 -11.97
N ILE A 58 -11.78 -5.28 -11.34
CA ILE A 58 -11.50 -5.24 -9.90
C ILE A 58 -12.75 -5.55 -9.08
N LEU A 59 -13.93 -5.15 -9.56
CA LEU A 59 -15.21 -5.35 -8.87
C LEU A 59 -15.52 -6.83 -8.63
N LYS A 60 -14.98 -7.72 -9.46
CA LYS A 60 -15.17 -9.18 -9.32
C LYS A 60 -14.53 -9.74 -8.03
N SER A 61 -13.48 -9.10 -7.53
CA SER A 61 -12.76 -9.53 -6.33
C SER A 61 -12.94 -8.57 -5.14
N SER A 62 -13.25 -7.29 -5.38
CA SER A 62 -13.55 -6.34 -4.32
C SER A 62 -14.91 -6.58 -3.65
N LEU A 63 -15.87 -7.15 -4.38
CA LEU A 63 -17.21 -7.51 -3.90
C LEU A 63 -17.94 -6.35 -3.21
N GLY A 64 -17.77 -5.13 -3.71
CA GLY A 64 -18.43 -3.92 -3.19
C GLY A 64 -17.60 -3.12 -2.21
N SER A 65 -16.46 -3.64 -1.71
CA SER A 65 -15.61 -2.93 -0.75
C SER A 65 -14.97 -1.65 -1.32
N GLU A 66 -14.89 -1.50 -2.65
CA GLU A 66 -14.43 -0.27 -3.29
C GLU A 66 -15.26 0.96 -2.91
N LYS A 67 -16.51 0.76 -2.47
CA LYS A 67 -17.42 1.84 -2.03
C LYS A 67 -17.06 2.42 -0.68
N ASP A 68 -16.31 1.65 0.13
CA ASP A 68 -15.86 2.06 1.45
C ASP A 68 -14.54 2.84 1.39
N LEU A 69 -13.92 2.93 0.18
CA LEU A 69 -12.57 3.44 0.00
C LEU A 69 -12.56 4.79 -0.71
N GLN A 70 -11.62 5.64 -0.29
CA GLN A 70 -11.20 6.84 -0.99
C GLN A 70 -10.02 6.48 -1.88
N ILE A 71 -10.26 6.36 -3.19
CA ILE A 71 -9.27 5.90 -4.15
C ILE A 71 -8.67 7.09 -4.89
N THR A 72 -7.36 7.26 -4.74
CA THR A 72 -6.55 8.25 -5.46
C THR A 72 -5.76 7.57 -6.59
N PHE A 73 -5.74 8.18 -7.77
CA PHE A 73 -4.94 7.70 -8.90
C PHE A 73 -3.74 8.61 -9.12
N LEU A 74 -2.54 8.03 -9.13
CA LEU A 74 -1.29 8.71 -9.46
C LEU A 74 -0.64 8.04 -10.69
N GLU A 75 -0.12 8.84 -11.60
CA GLU A 75 0.39 8.30 -12.87
C GLU A 75 1.77 7.67 -12.73
N THR A 76 2.59 8.17 -11.83
CA THR A 76 3.98 7.73 -11.65
C THR A 76 4.36 7.60 -10.17
N SER A 77 5.49 6.95 -9.91
CA SER A 77 6.08 6.91 -8.56
C SER A 77 6.60 8.29 -8.11
N ASP A 78 6.99 9.16 -9.04
CA ASP A 78 7.35 10.56 -8.74
C ASP A 78 6.13 11.34 -8.23
N ASP A 79 4.95 11.10 -8.83
CA ASP A 79 3.70 11.70 -8.34
C ASP A 79 3.35 11.22 -6.92
N LEU A 80 3.69 9.96 -6.59
CA LEU A 80 3.51 9.45 -5.23
C LEU A 80 4.43 10.17 -4.23
N ILE A 81 5.69 10.39 -4.59
CA ILE A 81 6.63 11.12 -3.74
C ILE A 81 6.13 12.54 -3.52
N LYS A 82 5.76 13.23 -4.60
CA LYS A 82 5.20 14.59 -4.53
C LYS A 82 3.93 14.64 -3.68
N PHE A 83 3.03 13.67 -3.83
CA PHE A 83 1.84 13.55 -2.99
C PHE A 83 2.20 13.43 -1.50
N CYS A 84 3.22 12.63 -1.16
CA CYS A 84 3.69 12.50 0.22
C CYS A 84 4.25 13.82 0.76
N GLU A 85 5.03 14.54 -0.03
CA GLU A 85 5.60 15.84 0.35
C GLU A 85 4.52 16.89 0.59
N GLU A 86 3.56 17.02 -0.33
CA GLU A 86 2.47 17.99 -0.27
C GLU A 86 1.50 17.75 0.90
N ASN A 87 1.36 16.49 1.33
CA ASN A 87 0.46 16.09 2.42
C ASN A 87 1.21 15.79 3.74
N GLU A 88 2.50 16.09 3.81
CA GLU A 88 3.36 15.83 4.97
C GLU A 88 3.30 14.38 5.47
N LEU A 89 3.33 13.41 4.55
CA LEU A 89 3.24 11.98 4.84
C LEU A 89 4.62 11.32 4.80
N ASN A 90 4.86 10.39 5.70
CA ASN A 90 6.02 9.53 5.64
C ASN A 90 5.75 8.35 4.69
N LEU A 91 6.67 8.11 3.76
CA LEU A 91 6.61 6.98 2.85
C LEU A 91 7.34 5.79 3.48
N ILE A 92 6.68 4.63 3.50
CA ILE A 92 7.20 3.38 4.06
C ILE A 92 7.00 2.28 3.02
N SER A 93 8.07 1.63 2.60
CA SER A 93 7.97 0.49 1.68
C SER A 93 7.74 -0.82 2.43
N ILE A 94 6.96 -1.71 1.85
CA ILE A 94 6.79 -3.08 2.33
C ILE A 94 7.65 -3.96 1.44
N GLU A 95 8.91 -4.18 1.87
CA GLU A 95 9.92 -4.85 1.05
C GLU A 95 10.99 -5.54 1.90
N GLN A 96 11.56 -6.63 1.40
CA GLN A 96 12.66 -7.35 2.04
C GLN A 96 14.01 -6.81 1.57
N ARG A 97 14.71 -6.07 2.44
CA ARG A 97 16.02 -5.50 2.15
C ARG A 97 16.99 -5.69 3.31
N TYR A 98 18.27 -5.49 3.06
CA TYR A 98 19.34 -5.69 4.06
C TYR A 98 19.13 -4.93 5.37
N LYS A 99 18.51 -3.75 5.34
CA LYS A 99 18.26 -2.91 6.52
C LYS A 99 16.78 -2.81 6.89
N SER A 100 15.92 -3.65 6.32
CA SER A 100 14.49 -3.59 6.61
C SER A 100 14.20 -3.93 8.08
N ILE A 101 13.18 -3.27 8.60
CA ILE A 101 12.71 -3.44 9.97
C ILE A 101 11.66 -4.55 9.97
N LYS A 102 11.84 -5.54 10.83
CA LYS A 102 10.87 -6.62 10.95
C LYS A 102 9.57 -6.11 11.56
N LEU A 103 8.46 -6.48 10.94
CA LEU A 103 7.12 -6.03 11.30
C LEU A 103 6.77 -6.26 12.79
N SER A 104 7.35 -7.29 13.41
CA SER A 104 7.13 -7.66 14.81
C SER A 104 8.04 -6.98 15.83
N LYS A 105 8.94 -6.07 15.41
CA LYS A 105 9.91 -5.43 16.32
C LYS A 105 9.38 -4.12 16.92
N PRO A 106 9.81 -3.78 18.17
CA PRO A 106 9.46 -2.51 18.81
C PRO A 106 9.83 -1.27 18.01
N GLU A 107 10.90 -1.33 17.21
CA GLU A 107 11.33 -0.23 16.32
C GLU A 107 10.26 0.19 15.32
N MET A 108 9.36 -0.74 14.93
CA MET A 108 8.21 -0.42 14.10
C MET A 108 7.31 0.61 14.79
N ASN A 109 7.08 0.47 16.08
CA ASN A 109 6.28 1.42 16.84
C ASN A 109 6.88 2.83 16.85
N LEU A 110 8.21 2.95 16.89
CA LEU A 110 8.89 4.25 16.86
C LEU A 110 8.70 4.96 15.51
N ILE A 111 8.75 4.19 14.41
CA ILE A 111 8.52 4.73 13.06
C ILE A 111 7.07 5.19 12.89
N LEU A 112 6.15 4.39 13.40
CA LEU A 112 4.71 4.62 13.25
C LEU A 112 4.16 5.61 14.29
N ASN A 113 4.91 5.92 15.36
CA ASN A 113 4.53 6.93 16.36
C ASN A 113 4.86 8.38 15.95
N ASP A 114 5.41 8.60 14.76
CA ASP A 114 5.52 9.93 14.20
C ASP A 114 4.14 10.59 14.09
N GLU A 115 4.05 11.89 14.38
CA GLU A 115 2.79 12.65 14.29
C GLU A 115 2.28 12.76 12.85
N LYS A 116 3.17 12.60 11.87
CA LYS A 116 2.82 12.56 10.44
C LYS A 116 2.07 11.27 10.10
N GLY A 117 1.20 11.36 9.12
CA GLY A 117 0.58 10.18 8.51
C GLY A 117 1.58 9.35 7.69
N PHE A 118 1.11 8.22 7.14
CA PHE A 118 1.96 7.28 6.41
C PHE A 118 1.34 6.84 5.10
N VAL A 119 2.21 6.60 4.12
CA VAL A 119 1.87 5.85 2.91
C VAL A 119 2.63 4.54 2.95
N LEU A 120 1.93 3.43 3.05
CA LEU A 120 2.48 2.07 3.00
C LEU A 120 2.46 1.58 1.57
N VAL A 121 3.62 1.39 0.95
CA VAL A 121 3.74 1.03 -0.47
C VAL A 121 3.97 -0.46 -0.62
N PHE A 122 3.06 -1.10 -1.35
CA PHE A 122 3.17 -2.47 -1.83
C PHE A 122 3.52 -2.43 -3.31
N GLY A 123 4.65 -3.03 -3.66
CA GLY A 123 5.19 -3.00 -5.01
C GLY A 123 4.69 -4.11 -5.92
N ASN A 124 5.15 -4.07 -7.15
CA ASN A 124 4.86 -5.03 -8.22
C ASN A 124 5.19 -6.46 -7.80
N GLU A 125 4.40 -7.43 -8.27
CA GLU A 125 4.52 -8.85 -7.93
C GLU A 125 5.85 -9.49 -8.38
N VAL A 126 6.55 -8.87 -9.34
CA VAL A 126 7.81 -9.40 -9.91
C VAL A 126 9.00 -8.56 -9.49
N SER A 127 8.91 -7.23 -9.65
CA SER A 127 10.02 -6.30 -9.40
C SER A 127 10.05 -5.71 -7.99
N GLY A 128 9.00 -5.92 -7.20
CA GLY A 128 8.88 -5.28 -5.88
C GLY A 128 8.58 -3.79 -5.96
N VAL A 129 8.94 -3.07 -4.93
CA VAL A 129 8.83 -1.61 -4.84
C VAL A 129 9.92 -0.97 -5.68
N SER A 130 9.60 0.10 -6.42
CA SER A 130 10.54 0.76 -7.32
C SER A 130 11.70 1.43 -6.56
N ASP A 131 12.88 1.53 -7.22
CA ASP A 131 14.07 2.13 -6.62
C ASP A 131 13.85 3.58 -6.18
N ILE A 132 13.03 4.33 -6.91
CA ILE A 132 12.75 5.73 -6.56
C ILE A 132 11.93 5.81 -5.28
N VAL A 133 10.93 4.96 -5.11
CA VAL A 133 10.16 4.87 -3.86
C VAL A 133 11.04 4.43 -2.70
N LEU A 134 11.86 3.39 -2.91
CA LEU A 134 12.80 2.89 -1.89
C LEU A 134 13.79 3.95 -1.41
N LYS A 135 14.26 4.83 -2.31
CA LYS A 135 15.17 5.94 -1.96
C LYS A 135 14.51 7.01 -1.09
N HIS A 136 13.21 7.22 -1.27
CA HIS A 136 12.44 8.23 -0.52
C HIS A 136 11.71 7.64 0.69
N SER A 137 11.76 6.31 0.86
CA SER A 137 11.16 5.65 2.02
C SER A 137 11.92 6.01 3.30
N LYS A 138 11.18 6.44 4.32
CA LYS A 138 11.68 6.65 5.67
C LYS A 138 12.18 5.34 6.29
N ALA A 139 11.51 4.24 5.96
CA ALA A 139 11.86 2.89 6.38
C ALA A 139 11.32 1.85 5.40
N ASP A 140 11.96 0.68 5.39
CA ASP A 140 11.48 -0.52 4.75
C ASP A 140 10.99 -1.48 5.84
N LEU A 141 9.74 -1.94 5.77
CA LEU A 141 9.19 -2.94 6.67
C LEU A 141 9.14 -4.29 5.98
N GLU A 142 9.61 -5.33 6.64
CA GLU A 142 9.58 -6.69 6.10
C GLU A 142 8.73 -7.64 6.95
N ILE A 143 8.03 -8.53 6.29
CA ILE A 143 7.42 -9.71 6.90
C ILE A 143 8.54 -10.75 7.05
N PRO A 144 8.86 -11.22 8.28
CA PRO A 144 9.95 -12.16 8.49
C PRO A 144 9.75 -13.45 7.69
N ARG A 145 10.73 -13.78 6.83
CA ARG A 145 10.74 -15.01 6.07
C ARG A 145 11.40 -16.14 6.88
N LEU A 146 10.67 -17.23 7.09
CA LEU A 146 11.16 -18.43 7.77
C LEU A 146 11.33 -19.61 6.80
N GLY A 147 10.72 -19.54 5.63
CA GLY A 147 10.74 -20.61 4.63
C GLY A 147 11.68 -20.34 3.46
N LYS A 148 11.59 -21.18 2.43
CA LYS A 148 12.45 -21.12 1.23
C LYS A 148 11.90 -20.21 0.12
N HIS A 149 10.59 -19.91 0.13
CA HIS A 149 9.97 -19.03 -0.87
C HIS A 149 10.43 -17.59 -0.68
N ASN A 150 10.71 -16.91 -1.79
CA ASN A 150 11.32 -15.57 -1.77
C ASN A 150 10.30 -14.43 -1.62
N SER A 151 9.02 -14.67 -1.88
CA SER A 151 7.98 -13.64 -1.83
C SER A 151 6.65 -14.20 -1.38
N LEU A 152 5.79 -13.31 -0.86
CA LEU A 152 4.38 -13.55 -0.64
C LEU A 152 3.55 -12.90 -1.75
N ASN A 153 2.35 -13.41 -1.99
CA ASN A 153 1.37 -12.68 -2.76
C ASN A 153 1.07 -11.34 -2.08
N VAL A 154 0.94 -10.27 -2.87
CA VAL A 154 0.72 -8.91 -2.37
C VAL A 154 -0.53 -8.80 -1.48
N THR A 155 -1.59 -9.57 -1.75
CA THR A 155 -2.80 -9.59 -0.93
C THR A 155 -2.54 -10.20 0.44
N THR A 156 -1.72 -11.26 0.50
CA THR A 156 -1.30 -11.89 1.75
C THR A 156 -0.41 -10.96 2.55
N ALA A 157 0.57 -10.34 1.90
CA ALA A 157 1.46 -9.37 2.54
C ALA A 157 0.66 -8.18 3.11
N CYS A 158 -0.27 -7.63 2.34
CA CYS A 158 -1.16 -6.56 2.78
C CYS A 158 -1.97 -6.98 4.02
N GLY A 159 -2.58 -8.18 4.00
CA GLY A 159 -3.36 -8.70 5.12
C GLY A 159 -2.54 -8.80 6.41
N ILE A 160 -1.32 -9.32 6.33
CA ILE A 160 -0.41 -9.45 7.49
C ILE A 160 -0.04 -8.06 8.04
N VAL A 161 0.37 -7.14 7.15
CA VAL A 161 0.77 -5.78 7.55
C VAL A 161 -0.39 -5.04 8.20
N LEU A 162 -1.58 -5.05 7.59
CA LEU A 162 -2.74 -4.35 8.13
C LEU A 162 -3.25 -4.97 9.44
N TYR A 163 -3.15 -6.30 9.58
CA TYR A 163 -3.46 -6.98 10.83
C TYR A 163 -2.52 -6.52 11.96
N GLU A 164 -1.21 -6.54 11.74
CA GLU A 164 -0.24 -6.09 12.76
C GLU A 164 -0.44 -4.62 13.12
N LEU A 165 -0.66 -3.75 12.13
CA LEU A 165 -0.98 -2.34 12.36
C LEU A 165 -2.30 -2.15 13.12
N SER A 166 -3.23 -3.07 12.99
CA SER A 166 -4.50 -3.02 13.71
C SER A 166 -4.37 -3.27 15.21
N ARG A 167 -3.24 -3.83 15.64
CA ARG A 167 -2.96 -4.23 17.01
C ARG A 167 -2.10 -3.21 17.78
N ILE A 168 -1.56 -2.20 17.11
CA ILE A 168 -0.81 -1.08 17.69
C ILE A 168 -1.76 0.10 17.98
#